data_c3457084b8da15f1051df013d81523b5
#
_entry.id   c3457084b8da15f1051df013d81523b5
#
_cell.length_a   1.000
_cell.length_b   1.000
_cell.length_c   1.000
_cell.angle_alpha   90.00
_cell.angle_beta   90.00
_cell.angle_gamma   90.00
#
_symmetry.space_group_name_H-M   'P 1'
#
loop_
_entity.id
_entity.type
_entity.pdbx_description
1 polymer ?
#
loop_
_entity_poly.entity_id
_entity_poly.type
_entity_poly.pdbx_seq_one_letter_code
_entity_poly.pdbx_strand_id
1 'polypeptide(L)'
;MKSVLSVPSFLIAIFAWGALSCSSTKDDIRVVPDSKLLKLMIGTSSFENDAVTAVMRNDSIVPDLLTLNSPAHSIAKVHSWIWVVCEGYVRVVKPSDYSTLGTIAHMSEDLDFQYIVPVKSGQVAVSDAALGAVFLVNEKDFKITKEILFNRPVGQMIVTGSKLYAAAGDRICAFQLDKTYQTS
;
A
#
# COMPACT_ATOMS: atom_id res chain seq x y z
N MET A 1 42.41 61.42 10.84
CA MET A 1 41.08 60.74 10.90
C MET A 1 41.28 59.32 10.48
N LYS A 2 41.25 58.37 11.44
CA LYS A 2 41.33 56.92 11.21
C LYS A 2 39.98 56.31 11.57
N SER A 3 39.24 55.81 10.58
CA SER A 3 38.00 55.08 10.78
C SER A 3 38.33 53.63 11.08
N VAL A 4 37.88 53.16 12.27
CA VAL A 4 37.97 51.78 12.67
C VAL A 4 36.70 51.07 12.20
N LEU A 5 36.82 50.11 11.25
CA LEU A 5 35.74 49.22 10.86
C LEU A 5 35.57 48.11 11.92
N SER A 6 34.43 48.11 12.55
CA SER A 6 33.95 47.03 13.45
C SER A 6 33.42 45.86 12.62
N VAL A 7 34.01 44.66 12.79
CA VAL A 7 33.53 43.40 12.17
C VAL A 7 32.55 42.75 13.16
N PRO A 8 31.33 42.43 12.75
CA PRO A 8 30.42 41.68 13.63
C PRO A 8 30.80 40.19 13.66
N SER A 9 30.98 39.68 14.86
CA SER A 9 31.21 38.29 15.16
C SER A 9 29.96 37.48 14.80
N PHE A 10 30.03 36.67 13.76
CA PHE A 10 29.03 35.68 13.42
C PHE A 10 29.17 34.47 14.37
N LEU A 11 28.21 34.30 15.23
CA LEU A 11 28.07 33.10 16.10
C LEU A 11 27.54 31.96 15.21
N ILE A 12 28.41 31.03 14.81
CA ILE A 12 28.00 29.80 14.12
C ILE A 12 27.50 28.83 15.17
N ALA A 13 26.18 28.68 15.25
CA ALA A 13 25.54 27.59 16.02
C ALA A 13 25.67 26.28 15.24
N ILE A 14 26.61 25.43 15.63
CA ILE A 14 26.72 24.06 15.12
C ILE A 14 25.59 23.22 15.74
N PHE A 15 24.53 22.99 14.97
CA PHE A 15 23.55 21.96 15.32
C PHE A 15 24.18 20.60 15.05
N ALA A 16 24.57 19.91 16.12
CA ALA A 16 24.93 18.51 16.06
C ALA A 16 23.63 17.70 15.81
N TRP A 17 23.38 17.34 14.56
CA TRP A 17 22.41 16.30 14.24
C TRP A 17 23.00 14.98 14.70
N GLY A 18 22.48 14.51 15.84
CA GLY A 18 22.68 13.12 16.25
C GLY A 18 22.02 12.21 15.24
N ALA A 19 22.82 11.62 14.36
CA ALA A 19 22.36 10.49 13.54
C ALA A 19 22.05 9.34 14.49
N LEU A 20 20.76 9.07 14.72
CA LEU A 20 20.29 7.81 15.27
C LEU A 20 20.57 6.73 14.21
N SER A 21 21.77 6.17 14.27
CA SER A 21 22.13 4.99 13.53
C SER A 21 21.40 3.81 14.16
N CYS A 22 20.27 3.40 13.59
CA CYS A 22 19.72 2.07 13.82
C CYS A 22 20.64 1.06 13.15
N SER A 23 21.61 0.53 13.87
CA SER A 23 22.37 -0.63 13.42
C SER A 23 21.49 -1.86 13.59
N SER A 24 20.91 -2.37 12.48
CA SER A 24 20.28 -3.69 12.47
C SER A 24 21.38 -4.73 12.49
N THR A 25 21.57 -5.39 13.60
CA THR A 25 22.36 -6.64 13.67
C THR A 25 21.61 -7.72 12.91
N LYS A 26 22.26 -8.36 11.95
CA LYS A 26 21.73 -9.32 10.97
C LYS A 26 21.25 -10.67 11.54
N ASP A 27 21.15 -10.84 12.85
CA ASP A 27 20.82 -12.11 13.51
C ASP A 27 19.54 -12.07 14.37
N ASP A 28 18.67 -11.08 14.19
CA ASP A 28 17.41 -11.08 14.91
C ASP A 28 16.46 -12.13 14.33
N ILE A 29 16.18 -13.15 15.16
CA ILE A 29 15.07 -14.06 14.97
C ILE A 29 13.83 -13.17 14.75
N ARG A 30 13.29 -13.14 13.53
CA ARG A 30 12.05 -12.40 13.23
C ARG A 30 10.94 -12.95 14.11
N VAL A 31 10.66 -12.26 15.20
CA VAL A 31 9.50 -12.56 16.02
C VAL A 31 8.28 -12.12 15.22
N VAL A 32 7.55 -13.10 14.68
CA VAL A 32 6.27 -12.83 14.01
C VAL A 32 5.28 -12.36 15.08
N PRO A 33 4.79 -11.11 15.03
CA PRO A 33 3.91 -10.60 16.05
C PRO A 33 2.54 -11.29 15.97
N ASP A 34 1.93 -11.56 17.13
CA ASP A 34 0.54 -12.03 17.18
C ASP A 34 -0.38 -11.00 16.54
N SER A 35 -1.09 -11.40 15.50
CA SER A 35 -2.01 -10.52 14.75
C SER A 35 -3.13 -9.94 15.63
N LYS A 36 -3.46 -10.56 16.76
CA LYS A 36 -4.41 -10.03 17.75
C LYS A 36 -3.88 -8.77 18.46
N LEU A 37 -2.56 -8.60 18.49
CA LEU A 37 -1.88 -7.45 19.09
C LEU A 37 -1.57 -6.37 18.05
N LEU A 38 -1.86 -6.60 16.78
CA LEU A 38 -1.64 -5.62 15.72
C LEU A 38 -2.57 -4.42 15.91
N LYS A 39 -1.99 -3.22 15.91
CA LYS A 39 -2.70 -1.95 15.98
C LYS A 39 -2.78 -1.28 14.59
N LEU A 40 -1.67 -1.27 13.87
CA LEU A 40 -1.53 -0.57 12.60
C LEU A 40 -0.43 -1.23 11.75
N MET A 41 -0.61 -1.22 10.44
CA MET A 41 0.44 -1.51 9.46
C MET A 41 0.71 -0.25 8.64
N ILE A 42 1.96 0.02 8.37
CA ILE A 42 2.42 1.19 7.64
C ILE A 42 3.36 0.71 6.52
N GLY A 43 3.07 1.11 5.28
CA GLY A 43 4.01 0.99 4.18
C GLY A 43 5.16 1.98 4.40
N THR A 44 6.38 1.49 4.31
CA THR A 44 7.60 2.29 4.41
C THR A 44 8.41 2.12 3.13
N SER A 45 8.97 3.21 2.63
CA SER A 45 9.87 3.21 1.48
C SER A 45 11.17 3.91 1.86
N SER A 46 12.29 3.32 1.50
CA SER A 46 13.63 3.88 1.67
C SER A 46 14.47 3.64 0.42
N PHE A 47 15.64 4.25 0.33
CA PHE A 47 16.58 4.01 -0.78
C PHE A 47 17.02 2.55 -0.93
N GLU A 48 16.92 1.76 0.14
CA GLU A 48 17.43 0.39 0.16
C GLU A 48 16.31 -0.64 0.07
N ASN A 49 15.13 -0.36 0.66
CA ASN A 49 14.03 -1.33 0.74
C ASN A 49 12.67 -0.68 0.87
N ASP A 50 11.70 -1.28 0.20
CA ASP A 50 10.28 -1.08 0.47
C ASP A 50 9.80 -2.16 1.42
N ALA A 51 9.04 -1.77 2.44
CA ALA A 51 8.62 -2.70 3.48
C ALA A 51 7.26 -2.34 4.09
N VAL A 52 6.73 -3.26 4.87
CA VAL A 52 5.61 -2.99 5.79
C VAL A 52 6.11 -3.09 7.21
N THR A 53 5.90 -2.04 7.96
CA THR A 53 6.18 -1.96 9.41
C THR A 53 4.88 -2.16 10.19
N ALA A 54 4.91 -2.94 11.25
CA ALA A 54 3.78 -3.11 12.15
C ALA A 54 3.95 -2.31 13.44
N VAL A 55 2.87 -1.67 13.89
CA VAL A 55 2.76 -1.07 15.22
C VAL A 55 1.83 -1.94 16.05
N MET A 56 2.30 -2.42 17.18
CA MET A 56 1.57 -3.30 18.07
C MET A 56 0.75 -2.51 19.11
N ARG A 57 -0.20 -3.16 19.78
CA ARG A 57 -1.06 -2.50 20.78
C ARG A 57 -0.30 -1.97 22.00
N ASN A 58 0.86 -2.54 22.30
CA ASN A 58 1.78 -2.07 23.35
C ASN A 58 2.73 -0.97 22.84
N ASP A 59 2.44 -0.40 21.68
CA ASP A 59 3.22 0.63 20.98
C ASP A 59 4.65 0.19 20.59
N SER A 60 4.96 -1.11 20.67
CA SER A 60 6.20 -1.62 20.08
C SER A 60 6.11 -1.61 18.56
N ILE A 61 7.26 -1.39 17.90
CA ILE A 61 7.39 -1.34 16.45
C ILE A 61 8.10 -2.60 15.99
N VAL A 62 7.55 -3.26 14.99
CA VAL A 62 8.20 -4.38 14.27
C VAL A 62 8.52 -3.88 12.88
N PRO A 63 9.77 -3.44 12.63
CA PRO A 63 10.18 -2.97 11.32
C PRO A 63 10.27 -4.14 10.34
N ASP A 64 10.14 -3.85 9.06
CA ASP A 64 10.34 -4.80 7.97
C ASP A 64 9.56 -6.11 8.12
N LEU A 65 8.35 -6.02 8.67
CA LEU A 65 7.46 -7.18 8.82
C LEU A 65 7.27 -7.92 7.50
N LEU A 66 7.16 -7.17 6.40
CA LEU A 66 7.11 -7.67 5.02
C LEU A 66 8.09 -6.86 4.18
N THR A 67 9.03 -7.52 3.54
CA THR A 67 9.86 -6.90 2.50
C THR A 67 9.08 -6.87 1.20
N LEU A 68 9.04 -5.73 0.53
CA LEU A 68 8.34 -5.48 -0.72
C LEU A 68 9.35 -5.27 -1.86
N ASN A 69 8.89 -5.39 -3.11
CA ASN A 69 9.71 -5.13 -4.29
C ASN A 69 9.42 -3.74 -4.90
N SER A 70 8.40 -3.06 -4.37
CA SER A 70 8.01 -1.70 -4.75
C SER A 70 7.18 -1.06 -3.63
N PRO A 71 7.00 0.28 -3.63
CA PRO A 71 6.26 0.99 -2.61
C PRO A 71 4.83 0.46 -2.42
N ALA A 72 4.36 0.41 -1.17
CA ALA A 72 2.98 0.09 -0.88
C ALA A 72 2.11 1.36 -0.96
N HIS A 73 1.11 1.36 -1.82
CA HIS A 73 0.14 2.44 -1.95
C HIS A 73 -1.02 2.31 -0.96
N SER A 74 -1.44 1.08 -0.69
CA SER A 74 -2.55 0.79 0.23
C SER A 74 -2.35 -0.53 0.94
N ILE A 75 -2.75 -0.59 2.21
CA ILE A 75 -2.76 -1.80 3.02
C ILE A 75 -4.14 -1.90 3.67
N ALA A 76 -4.83 -2.99 3.43
CA ALA A 76 -6.16 -3.22 3.99
C ALA A 76 -6.35 -4.65 4.45
N LYS A 77 -7.04 -4.81 5.58
CA LYS A 77 -7.61 -6.12 5.95
C LYS A 77 -8.98 -6.22 5.31
N VAL A 78 -9.09 -7.08 4.32
CA VAL A 78 -10.34 -7.35 3.62
C VAL A 78 -10.71 -8.80 3.88
N HIS A 79 -11.90 -9.01 4.45
CA HIS A 79 -12.39 -10.31 4.90
C HIS A 79 -11.37 -11.04 5.80
N SER A 80 -10.82 -12.15 5.35
CA SER A 80 -9.90 -12.99 6.13
C SER A 80 -8.42 -12.64 5.94
N TRP A 81 -8.07 -11.83 4.96
CA TRP A 81 -6.70 -11.60 4.52
C TRP A 81 -6.25 -10.16 4.66
N ILE A 82 -4.95 -9.95 4.72
CA ILE A 82 -4.31 -8.64 4.59
C ILE A 82 -3.85 -8.51 3.14
N TRP A 83 -4.21 -7.41 2.52
CA TRP A 83 -3.88 -7.09 1.14
C TRP A 83 -2.94 -5.89 1.14
N VAL A 84 -1.79 -6.06 0.53
CA VAL A 84 -0.77 -5.01 0.36
C VAL A 84 -0.74 -4.67 -1.12
N VAL A 85 -1.26 -3.51 -1.44
CA VAL A 85 -1.32 -2.98 -2.80
C VAL A 85 -0.03 -2.23 -3.07
N CYS A 86 0.75 -2.70 -4.02
CA CYS A 86 2.02 -2.12 -4.43
C CYS A 86 1.96 -1.69 -5.90
N GLU A 87 2.88 -0.84 -6.30
CA GLU A 87 3.13 -0.58 -7.71
C GLU A 87 3.47 -1.90 -8.43
N GLY A 88 2.70 -2.24 -9.47
CA GLY A 88 2.90 -3.43 -10.30
C GLY A 88 2.35 -4.75 -9.75
N TYR A 89 1.99 -4.86 -8.49
CA TYR A 89 1.41 -6.11 -7.95
C TYR A 89 0.59 -5.87 -6.66
N VAL A 90 -0.24 -6.86 -6.32
CA VAL A 90 -0.91 -6.91 -5.01
C VAL A 90 -0.49 -8.19 -4.30
N ARG A 91 0.05 -8.06 -3.09
CA ARG A 91 0.42 -9.20 -2.25
C ARG A 91 -0.69 -9.48 -1.23
N VAL A 92 -1.07 -10.75 -1.12
CA VAL A 92 -2.04 -11.22 -0.13
C VAL A 92 -1.33 -12.01 0.93
N VAL A 93 -1.53 -11.66 2.18
CA VAL A 93 -0.86 -12.30 3.31
C VAL A 93 -1.83 -12.79 4.38
N LYS A 94 -1.44 -13.84 5.05
CA LYS A 94 -2.14 -14.40 6.20
C LYS A 94 -1.98 -13.48 7.42
N PRO A 95 -3.06 -13.15 8.15
CA PRO A 95 -2.92 -12.37 9.39
C PRO A 95 -2.23 -13.12 10.53
N SER A 96 -2.19 -14.46 10.51
CA SER A 96 -1.67 -15.27 11.61
C SER A 96 -0.14 -15.27 11.72
N ASP A 97 0.53 -15.26 10.58
CA ASP A 97 1.99 -15.42 10.48
C ASP A 97 2.63 -14.52 9.41
N TYR A 98 1.81 -13.68 8.77
CA TYR A 98 2.19 -12.77 7.68
C TYR A 98 2.84 -13.46 6.47
N SER A 99 2.63 -14.78 6.34
CA SER A 99 3.09 -15.52 5.16
C SER A 99 2.30 -15.10 3.91
N THR A 100 2.99 -15.02 2.78
CA THR A 100 2.36 -14.74 1.48
C THR A 100 1.49 -15.91 1.05
N LEU A 101 0.21 -15.64 0.77
CA LEU A 101 -0.76 -16.59 0.23
C LEU A 101 -0.78 -16.58 -1.29
N GLY A 102 -0.59 -15.40 -1.86
CA GLY A 102 -0.60 -15.21 -3.30
C GLY A 102 -0.20 -13.80 -3.69
N THR A 103 0.06 -13.63 -4.98
CA THR A 103 0.37 -12.35 -5.59
C THR A 103 -0.50 -12.21 -6.83
N ILE A 104 -1.12 -11.05 -6.97
CA ILE A 104 -1.89 -10.69 -8.14
C ILE A 104 -1.00 -9.78 -8.98
N ALA A 105 -0.78 -10.19 -10.22
CA ALA A 105 -0.12 -9.40 -11.24
C ALA A 105 -0.96 -9.49 -12.52
N HIS A 106 -0.81 -8.56 -13.40
CA HIS A 106 -1.44 -8.56 -14.72
C HIS A 106 -0.35 -8.69 -15.79
N MET A 107 -0.74 -9.01 -17.00
CA MET A 107 0.21 -9.17 -18.12
C MET A 107 0.79 -7.84 -18.64
N SER A 108 0.21 -6.71 -18.25
CA SER A 108 0.75 -5.39 -18.60
C SER A 108 1.99 -5.10 -17.76
N GLU A 109 3.00 -4.47 -18.38
CA GLU A 109 4.22 -4.07 -17.70
C GLU A 109 4.06 -2.74 -16.94
N ASP A 110 3.07 -1.92 -17.32
CA ASP A 110 2.82 -0.59 -16.76
C ASP A 110 1.63 -0.61 -15.80
N LEU A 111 1.76 -1.33 -14.68
CA LEU A 111 0.71 -1.36 -13.65
C LEU A 111 1.03 -0.37 -12.54
N ASP A 112 -0.01 0.32 -12.09
CA ASP A 112 0.02 1.21 -10.94
C ASP A 112 -1.22 0.97 -10.06
N PHE A 113 -1.20 -0.16 -9.33
CA PHE A 113 -2.28 -0.49 -8.40
C PHE A 113 -2.32 0.49 -7.24
N GLN A 114 -3.50 1.03 -6.92
CA GLN A 114 -3.67 2.11 -5.96
C GLN A 114 -4.44 1.69 -4.71
N TYR A 115 -5.65 1.20 -4.87
CA TYR A 115 -6.57 0.92 -3.77
C TYR A 115 -7.25 -0.43 -3.90
N ILE A 116 -7.71 -0.95 -2.77
CA ILE A 116 -8.50 -2.17 -2.70
C ILE A 116 -9.74 -1.96 -1.83
N VAL A 117 -10.86 -2.52 -2.26
CA VAL A 117 -12.12 -2.52 -1.50
C VAL A 117 -12.82 -3.87 -1.59
N PRO A 118 -13.51 -4.32 -0.52
CA PRO A 118 -14.36 -5.49 -0.59
C PRO A 118 -15.56 -5.23 -1.52
N VAL A 119 -15.91 -6.22 -2.35
CA VAL A 119 -17.09 -6.16 -3.23
C VAL A 119 -18.23 -6.97 -2.64
N LYS A 120 -18.01 -8.25 -2.44
CA LYS A 120 -18.89 -9.22 -1.80
C LYS A 120 -18.06 -10.36 -1.24
N SER A 121 -18.68 -11.28 -0.52
CA SER A 121 -17.99 -12.47 -0.02
C SER A 121 -17.19 -13.16 -1.14
N GLY A 122 -15.90 -13.34 -0.93
CA GLY A 122 -14.98 -14.00 -1.86
C GLY A 122 -14.55 -13.16 -3.06
N GLN A 123 -14.83 -11.84 -3.07
CA GLN A 123 -14.40 -10.96 -4.16
C GLN A 123 -13.99 -9.58 -3.66
N VAL A 124 -12.91 -9.04 -4.23
CA VAL A 124 -12.42 -7.69 -4.01
C VAL A 124 -12.29 -6.92 -5.33
N ALA A 125 -12.26 -5.61 -5.24
CA ALA A 125 -11.92 -4.74 -6.36
C ALA A 125 -10.59 -4.04 -6.09
N VAL A 126 -9.72 -4.00 -7.08
CA VAL A 126 -8.42 -3.32 -7.04
C VAL A 126 -8.40 -2.28 -8.16
N SER A 127 -8.08 -1.03 -7.84
CA SER A 127 -7.94 0.03 -8.85
C SER A 127 -6.51 0.10 -9.37
N ASP A 128 -6.39 0.49 -10.63
CA ASP A 128 -5.13 0.75 -11.32
C ASP A 128 -5.18 2.13 -11.99
N ALA A 129 -4.17 2.96 -11.71
CA ALA A 129 -4.11 4.31 -12.24
C ALA A 129 -3.52 4.36 -13.65
N ALA A 130 -2.55 3.52 -13.96
CA ALA A 130 -1.87 3.52 -15.26
C ALA A 130 -2.78 3.03 -16.39
N LEU A 131 -3.46 1.90 -16.19
CA LEU A 131 -4.42 1.37 -17.17
C LEU A 131 -5.78 2.09 -17.11
N GLY A 132 -6.05 2.83 -16.03
CA GLY A 132 -7.36 3.42 -15.83
C GLY A 132 -8.45 2.36 -15.66
N ALA A 133 -8.18 1.34 -14.86
CA ALA A 133 -8.99 0.14 -14.72
C ALA A 133 -9.36 -0.17 -13.28
N VAL A 134 -10.38 -1.00 -13.10
CA VAL A 134 -10.66 -1.72 -11.86
C VAL A 134 -10.72 -3.21 -12.16
N PHE A 135 -9.94 -3.96 -11.42
CA PHE A 135 -9.90 -5.42 -11.51
C PHE A 135 -10.77 -6.03 -10.39
N LEU A 136 -11.69 -6.90 -10.76
CA LEU A 136 -12.38 -7.77 -9.81
C LEU A 136 -11.57 -9.05 -9.62
N VAL A 137 -11.19 -9.34 -8.39
CA VAL A 137 -10.32 -10.46 -8.04
C VAL A 137 -11.07 -11.43 -7.15
N ASN A 138 -10.96 -12.71 -7.45
CA ASN A 138 -11.49 -13.79 -6.62
C ASN A 138 -10.51 -14.06 -5.47
N GLU A 139 -11.01 -14.08 -4.22
CA GLU A 139 -10.19 -14.29 -3.02
C GLU A 139 -9.74 -15.75 -2.81
N LYS A 140 -10.36 -16.71 -3.51
CA LYS A 140 -10.04 -18.13 -3.34
C LYS A 140 -8.76 -18.52 -4.06
N ASP A 141 -8.54 -17.97 -5.25
CA ASP A 141 -7.42 -18.32 -6.12
C ASP A 141 -6.61 -17.11 -6.56
N PHE A 142 -6.96 -15.91 -6.06
CA PHE A 142 -6.31 -14.62 -6.33
C PHE A 142 -6.23 -14.26 -7.81
N LYS A 143 -7.21 -14.74 -8.60
CA LYS A 143 -7.26 -14.46 -10.03
C LYS A 143 -8.17 -13.29 -10.35
N ILE A 144 -7.74 -12.48 -11.32
CA ILE A 144 -8.59 -11.46 -11.92
C ILE A 144 -9.70 -12.16 -12.70
N THR A 145 -10.95 -11.85 -12.32
CA THR A 145 -12.16 -12.43 -12.93
C THR A 145 -12.83 -11.47 -13.90
N LYS A 146 -12.56 -10.17 -13.75
CA LYS A 146 -13.12 -9.13 -14.60
C LYS A 146 -12.25 -7.89 -14.56
N GLU A 147 -12.15 -7.23 -15.71
CA GLU A 147 -11.58 -5.90 -15.88
C GLU A 147 -12.68 -4.92 -16.27
N ILE A 148 -12.64 -3.72 -15.66
CA ILE A 148 -13.58 -2.62 -15.91
C ILE A 148 -12.75 -1.40 -16.28
N LEU A 149 -12.79 -1.02 -17.57
CA LEU A 149 -12.01 0.11 -18.08
C LEU A 149 -12.76 1.42 -17.91
N PHE A 150 -12.09 2.44 -17.42
CA PHE A 150 -12.59 3.81 -17.28
C PHE A 150 -11.90 4.77 -18.25
N ASN A 151 -10.80 4.34 -18.92
CA ASN A 151 -9.97 5.14 -19.82
C ASN A 151 -9.42 6.44 -19.16
N ARG A 152 -9.24 6.41 -17.84
CA ARG A 152 -8.73 7.50 -17.00
C ARG A 152 -8.10 6.89 -15.76
N PRO A 153 -7.06 7.49 -15.16
CA PRO A 153 -6.48 7.01 -13.91
C PRO A 153 -7.56 6.76 -12.86
N VAL A 154 -7.59 5.57 -12.29
CA VAL A 154 -8.54 5.21 -11.24
C VAL A 154 -7.85 5.18 -9.89
N GLY A 155 -8.33 5.99 -8.97
CA GLY A 155 -7.86 6.07 -7.60
C GLY A 155 -8.80 5.39 -6.61
N GLN A 156 -9.26 6.16 -5.61
CA GLN A 156 -10.11 5.68 -4.54
C GLN A 156 -11.43 5.09 -5.03
N MET A 157 -11.88 4.07 -4.32
CA MET A 157 -13.13 3.37 -4.60
C MET A 157 -13.95 3.17 -3.34
N ILE A 158 -15.26 3.02 -3.52
CA ILE A 158 -16.19 2.57 -2.49
C ILE A 158 -17.25 1.67 -3.11
N VAL A 159 -17.65 0.63 -2.35
CA VAL A 159 -18.77 -0.23 -2.73
C VAL A 159 -19.95 0.04 -1.79
N THR A 160 -21.12 0.27 -2.35
CA THR A 160 -22.36 0.40 -1.58
C THR A 160 -23.49 -0.32 -2.30
N GLY A 161 -24.12 -1.27 -1.60
CA GLY A 161 -25.07 -2.21 -2.21
C GLY A 161 -24.42 -2.99 -3.36
N SER A 162 -25.05 -2.94 -4.53
CA SER A 162 -24.56 -3.59 -5.75
C SER A 162 -23.79 -2.66 -6.70
N LYS A 163 -23.35 -1.50 -6.22
CA LYS A 163 -22.61 -0.53 -7.03
C LYS A 163 -21.20 -0.29 -6.50
N LEU A 164 -20.25 -0.25 -7.42
CA LEU A 164 -18.91 0.26 -7.22
C LEU A 164 -18.86 1.71 -7.71
N TYR A 165 -18.40 2.61 -6.87
CA TYR A 165 -18.07 3.99 -7.23
C TYR A 165 -16.55 4.14 -7.23
N ALA A 166 -16.01 4.71 -8.29
CA ALA A 166 -14.58 4.93 -8.46
C ALA A 166 -14.29 6.38 -8.83
N ALA A 167 -13.29 6.97 -8.19
CA ALA A 167 -12.73 8.23 -8.64
C ALA A 167 -11.86 7.97 -9.87
N ALA A 168 -12.33 8.41 -11.04
CA ALA A 168 -11.66 8.23 -12.32
C ALA A 168 -11.33 9.61 -12.93
N GLY A 169 -10.08 10.04 -12.81
CA GLY A 169 -9.65 11.38 -13.16
C GLY A 169 -10.42 12.45 -12.36
N ASP A 170 -11.14 13.32 -13.05
CA ASP A 170 -11.96 14.42 -12.51
C ASP A 170 -13.41 14.03 -12.18
N ARG A 171 -13.77 12.74 -12.27
CA ARG A 171 -15.14 12.26 -12.14
C ARG A 171 -15.27 11.12 -11.15
N ILE A 172 -16.51 10.98 -10.63
CA ILE A 172 -16.94 9.77 -9.93
C ILE A 172 -17.77 8.95 -10.90
N CYS A 173 -17.29 7.75 -11.20
CA CYS A 173 -17.96 6.79 -12.07
C CYS A 173 -18.65 5.72 -11.23
N ALA A 174 -19.86 5.32 -11.61
CA ALA A 174 -20.60 4.25 -10.96
C ALA A 174 -20.69 3.04 -11.88
N PHE A 175 -20.38 1.86 -11.35
CA PHE A 175 -20.48 0.59 -12.06
C PHE A 175 -21.39 -0.37 -11.32
N GLN A 176 -22.32 -1.02 -12.04
CA GLN A 176 -23.24 -2.01 -11.47
C GLN A 176 -22.57 -3.38 -11.42
N LEU A 177 -22.37 -3.92 -10.22
CA LEU A 177 -21.63 -5.17 -10.00
C LEU A 177 -22.42 -6.43 -10.40
N ASP A 178 -23.75 -6.38 -10.30
CA ASP A 178 -24.62 -7.56 -10.51
C ASP A 178 -25.01 -7.80 -11.96
N LYS A 179 -24.71 -6.85 -12.86
CA LYS A 179 -25.03 -7.01 -14.27
C LYS A 179 -23.91 -7.79 -14.97
N THR A 180 -24.24 -8.97 -15.45
CA THR A 180 -23.46 -9.67 -16.47
C THR A 180 -23.61 -8.87 -17.76
N TYR A 181 -22.67 -7.98 -18.08
CA TYR A 181 -22.65 -7.37 -19.40
C TYR A 181 -22.20 -8.45 -20.38
N GLN A 182 -23.13 -8.98 -21.14
CA GLN A 182 -22.79 -9.69 -22.37
C GLN A 182 -22.23 -8.64 -23.33
N THR A 183 -20.97 -8.74 -23.66
CA THR A 183 -20.37 -8.00 -24.76
C THR A 183 -21.03 -8.49 -26.03
N SER A 184 -21.87 -7.65 -26.62
CA SER A 184 -22.39 -7.80 -27.97
C SER A 184 -21.31 -7.44 -28.98
#